data_6591b3696be99fa1d680f6ffe46027f9
#
_entry.id   6591b3696be99fa1d680f6ffe46027f9
#
_cell.length_a   1.000
_cell.length_b   1.000
_cell.length_c   1.000
_cell.angle_alpha   90.00
_cell.angle_beta   90.00
_cell.angle_gamma   90.00
#
_symmetry.space_group_name_H-M   'P 1'
#
loop_
_entity.id
_entity.type
_entity.pdbx_description
1 polymer ?
#
loop_
_entity_poly.entity_id
_entity_poly.type
_entity_poly.pdbx_seq_one_letter_code
_entity_poly.pdbx_strand_id
1 'polypeptide(L)'
;DLNDIVYTNQKAKFNAVVNEIVEVHKTGRPILVGTISVEKSEMLSHMLDMRGIKHEVLNAKLHAREAQIVAQAGKYGNVTIATNMAGRGTDILLGGNPDFIARQELLREGMEESMVEEATGHADTDDEEILAARGRYADAYARYKADTDAEHEQVVAVGGLHIIGTERHESRRIDNQLRGRAGRQGDPGSTRFYVSMEDDLMQ
;
A
#
# COMPACT_ATOMS: atom_id res chain seq x y z
N ASP A 1 14.83 -10.59 3.43
CA ASP A 1 14.73 -11.05 2.06
C ASP A 1 14.57 -12.55 1.96
N LEU A 2 13.57 -12.98 1.19
CA LEU A 2 13.39 -14.39 0.86
C LEU A 2 14.05 -14.67 -0.49
N ASN A 3 14.39 -15.93 -0.73
CA ASN A 3 14.96 -16.32 -2.01
C ASN A 3 13.95 -16.12 -3.13
N ASP A 4 14.44 -15.70 -4.30
CA ASP A 4 13.62 -15.60 -5.49
C ASP A 4 13.19 -17.00 -5.93
N ILE A 5 11.98 -17.09 -6.50
CA ILE A 5 11.44 -18.34 -7.02
C ILE A 5 11.33 -18.25 -8.54
N VAL A 6 11.87 -19.23 -9.25
CA VAL A 6 11.88 -19.26 -10.72
C VAL A 6 10.93 -20.34 -11.21
N TYR A 7 10.07 -19.98 -12.14
CA TYR A 7 9.09 -20.89 -12.75
C TYR A 7 9.32 -21.01 -14.25
N THR A 8 8.89 -22.12 -14.85
CA THR A 8 9.08 -22.36 -16.28
C THR A 8 8.18 -21.50 -17.14
N ASN A 9 6.98 -21.13 -16.66
CA ASN A 9 6.06 -20.31 -17.43
C ASN A 9 5.28 -19.32 -16.55
N GLN A 10 4.66 -18.35 -17.20
CA GLN A 10 3.89 -17.29 -16.56
C GLN A 10 2.72 -17.84 -15.74
N LYS A 11 2.00 -18.82 -16.29
CA LYS A 11 0.83 -19.39 -15.63
C LYS A 11 1.22 -20.03 -14.29
N ALA A 12 2.29 -20.84 -14.29
CA ALA A 12 2.78 -21.46 -13.08
C ALA A 12 3.22 -20.41 -12.05
N LYS A 13 3.90 -19.37 -12.53
CA LYS A 13 4.33 -18.27 -11.66
C LYS A 13 3.14 -17.57 -10.99
N PHE A 14 2.15 -17.17 -11.77
CA PHE A 14 1.01 -16.45 -11.20
C PHE A 14 0.15 -17.32 -10.32
N ASN A 15 0.00 -18.61 -10.62
CA ASN A 15 -0.66 -19.53 -9.71
C ASN A 15 0.06 -19.61 -8.37
N ALA A 16 1.39 -19.64 -8.38
CA ALA A 16 2.18 -19.67 -7.15
C ALA A 16 2.07 -18.36 -6.38
N VAL A 17 2.04 -17.22 -7.09
CA VAL A 17 1.84 -15.92 -6.45
C VAL A 17 0.49 -15.88 -5.72
N VAL A 18 -0.57 -16.34 -6.38
CA VAL A 18 -1.90 -16.37 -5.77
C VAL A 18 -1.92 -17.29 -4.54
N ASN A 19 -1.29 -18.46 -4.64
CA ASN A 19 -1.22 -19.39 -3.51
C ASN A 19 -0.50 -18.76 -2.32
N GLU A 20 0.60 -18.06 -2.56
CA GLU A 20 1.31 -17.36 -1.48
C GLU A 20 0.44 -16.26 -0.88
N ILE A 21 -0.25 -15.48 -1.69
CA ILE A 21 -1.15 -14.44 -1.20
C ILE A 21 -2.21 -15.04 -0.28
N VAL A 22 -2.82 -16.16 -0.69
CA VAL A 22 -3.84 -16.83 0.11
C VAL A 22 -3.26 -17.27 1.46
N GLU A 23 -2.08 -17.88 1.45
CA GLU A 23 -1.47 -18.36 2.70
C GLU A 23 -1.05 -17.22 3.62
N VAL A 24 -0.42 -16.18 3.08
CA VAL A 24 0.01 -15.03 3.89
C VAL A 24 -1.20 -14.25 4.38
N HIS A 25 -2.24 -14.13 3.57
CA HIS A 25 -3.47 -13.45 3.96
C HIS A 25 -4.10 -14.05 5.21
N LYS A 26 -3.99 -15.37 5.38
CA LYS A 26 -4.50 -16.04 6.58
C LYS A 26 -3.85 -15.56 7.87
N THR A 27 -2.63 -15.03 7.78
CA THR A 27 -1.91 -14.53 8.96
C THR A 27 -2.35 -13.14 9.38
N GLY A 28 -3.07 -12.44 8.52
CA GLY A 28 -3.45 -11.04 8.73
C GLY A 28 -2.41 -10.03 8.23
N ARG A 29 -1.27 -10.48 7.74
CA ARG A 29 -0.25 -9.57 7.22
C ARG A 29 -0.77 -8.80 6.02
N PRO A 30 -0.56 -7.48 5.95
CA PRO A 30 -0.84 -6.76 4.72
C PRO A 30 0.12 -7.21 3.62
N ILE A 31 -0.39 -7.27 2.39
CA ILE A 31 0.37 -7.76 1.24
C ILE A 31 0.34 -6.68 0.15
N LEU A 32 1.51 -6.35 -0.37
CA LEU A 32 1.66 -5.48 -1.52
C LEU A 32 2.25 -6.29 -2.66
N VAL A 33 1.54 -6.39 -3.78
CA VAL A 33 1.98 -7.14 -4.94
C VAL A 33 2.34 -6.17 -6.05
N GLY A 34 3.58 -6.21 -6.50
CA GLY A 34 4.05 -5.38 -7.60
C GLY A 34 3.97 -6.11 -8.93
N THR A 35 3.38 -5.48 -9.93
CA THR A 35 3.33 -5.98 -11.30
C THR A 35 3.93 -4.95 -12.24
N ILE A 36 4.29 -5.35 -13.44
CA ILE A 36 4.91 -4.44 -14.43
C ILE A 36 3.91 -3.84 -15.42
N SER A 37 2.67 -4.31 -15.43
CA SER A 37 1.67 -3.79 -16.36
C SER A 37 0.27 -3.83 -15.78
N VAL A 38 -0.59 -2.98 -16.33
CA VAL A 38 -2.02 -2.97 -16.00
C VAL A 38 -2.66 -4.31 -16.34
N GLU A 39 -2.29 -4.89 -17.48
CA GLU A 39 -2.80 -6.19 -17.92
C GLU A 39 -2.51 -7.29 -16.88
N LYS A 40 -1.28 -7.35 -16.38
CA LYS A 40 -0.91 -8.35 -15.38
C LYS A 40 -1.59 -8.09 -14.04
N SER A 41 -1.77 -6.84 -13.68
CA SER A 41 -2.54 -6.47 -12.49
C SER A 41 -3.97 -6.95 -12.58
N GLU A 42 -4.61 -6.75 -13.72
CA GLU A 42 -6.00 -7.18 -13.95
C GLU A 42 -6.13 -8.70 -13.93
N MET A 43 -5.19 -9.40 -14.54
CA MET A 43 -5.15 -10.86 -14.51
C MET A 43 -5.04 -11.39 -13.08
N LEU A 44 -4.11 -10.83 -12.31
CA LEU A 44 -3.91 -11.24 -10.93
C LEU A 44 -5.14 -10.91 -10.07
N SER A 45 -5.74 -9.75 -10.31
CA SER A 45 -6.97 -9.33 -9.63
C SER A 45 -8.09 -10.34 -9.87
N HIS A 46 -8.27 -10.75 -11.10
CA HIS A 46 -9.29 -11.77 -11.45
C HIS A 46 -9.02 -13.09 -10.72
N MET A 47 -7.77 -13.53 -10.69
CA MET A 47 -7.39 -14.76 -10.00
C MET A 47 -7.67 -14.68 -8.50
N LEU A 48 -7.43 -13.53 -7.88
CA LEU A 48 -7.74 -13.31 -6.47
C LEU A 48 -9.25 -13.30 -6.22
N ASP A 49 -10.03 -12.71 -7.12
CA ASP A 49 -11.48 -12.73 -7.03
C ASP A 49 -12.00 -14.18 -7.03
N MET A 50 -11.44 -15.02 -7.89
CA MET A 50 -11.82 -16.43 -7.96
C MET A 50 -11.48 -17.21 -6.70
N ARG A 51 -10.50 -16.73 -5.94
CA ARG A 51 -10.11 -17.34 -4.66
C ARG A 51 -10.80 -16.68 -3.47
N GLY A 52 -11.69 -15.71 -3.72
CA GLY A 52 -12.42 -15.03 -2.66
C GLY A 52 -11.58 -14.07 -1.83
N ILE A 53 -10.46 -13.61 -2.34
CA ILE A 53 -9.57 -12.67 -1.66
C ILE A 53 -9.94 -11.24 -2.03
N LYS A 54 -10.46 -10.50 -1.06
CA LYS A 54 -10.74 -9.07 -1.24
C LYS A 54 -9.42 -8.31 -1.37
N HIS A 55 -9.35 -7.41 -2.34
CA HIS A 55 -8.12 -6.67 -2.62
C HIS A 55 -8.43 -5.34 -3.29
N GLU A 56 -7.44 -4.48 -3.37
CA GLU A 56 -7.49 -3.23 -4.10
C GLU A 56 -6.43 -3.25 -5.21
N VAL A 57 -6.77 -2.63 -6.35
CA VAL A 57 -5.83 -2.49 -7.46
C VAL A 57 -5.46 -1.02 -7.60
N LEU A 58 -4.17 -0.74 -7.48
CA LEU A 58 -3.62 0.60 -7.58
C LEU A 58 -3.11 0.82 -9.01
N ASN A 59 -3.75 1.74 -9.72
CA ASN A 59 -3.29 2.13 -11.04
C ASN A 59 -3.27 3.66 -11.15
N ALA A 60 -2.52 4.17 -12.13
CA ALA A 60 -2.23 5.60 -12.23
C ALA A 60 -3.39 6.44 -12.80
N LYS A 61 -4.54 5.84 -13.08
CA LYS A 61 -5.64 6.56 -13.74
C LYS A 61 -6.44 7.46 -12.82
N LEU A 62 -6.52 7.14 -11.52
CA LEU A 62 -7.33 7.88 -10.55
C LEU A 62 -6.48 8.25 -9.35
N HIS A 63 -5.88 9.44 -9.38
CA HIS A 63 -4.95 9.90 -8.34
C HIS A 63 -5.55 9.96 -6.95
N ALA A 64 -6.79 10.44 -6.83
CA ALA A 64 -7.45 10.54 -5.52
C ALA A 64 -7.67 9.17 -4.90
N ARG A 65 -8.13 8.22 -5.71
CA ARG A 65 -8.33 6.85 -5.24
C ARG A 65 -7.01 6.16 -4.96
N GLU A 66 -5.98 6.45 -5.74
CA GLU A 66 -4.63 5.93 -5.51
C GLU A 66 -4.12 6.30 -4.13
N ALA A 67 -4.23 7.57 -3.75
CA ALA A 67 -3.82 8.03 -2.44
C ALA A 67 -4.57 7.32 -1.31
N GLN A 68 -5.88 7.11 -1.50
CA GLN A 68 -6.70 6.39 -0.53
C GLN A 68 -6.26 4.94 -0.37
N ILE A 69 -5.97 4.26 -1.48
CA ILE A 69 -5.52 2.86 -1.46
C ILE A 69 -4.18 2.74 -0.76
N VAL A 70 -3.22 3.62 -1.09
CA VAL A 70 -1.89 3.61 -0.47
C VAL A 70 -1.99 3.88 1.04
N ALA A 71 -2.86 4.81 1.44
CA ALA A 71 -3.04 5.14 2.86
C ALA A 71 -3.54 3.95 3.68
N GLN A 72 -4.21 2.99 3.04
CA GLN A 72 -4.77 1.82 3.70
C GLN A 72 -3.97 0.54 3.45
N ALA A 73 -2.96 0.59 2.59
CA ALA A 73 -2.26 -0.62 2.15
C ALA A 73 -1.52 -1.34 3.28
N GLY A 74 -1.13 -0.62 4.34
CA GLY A 74 -0.46 -1.20 5.50
C GLY A 74 -1.38 -1.72 6.59
N LYS A 75 -2.69 -1.72 6.37
CA LYS A 75 -3.64 -2.16 7.39
C LYS A 75 -3.71 -3.68 7.45
N TYR A 76 -4.08 -4.18 8.62
CA TYR A 76 -4.21 -5.62 8.86
C TYR A 76 -5.13 -6.27 7.84
N GLY A 77 -4.64 -7.33 7.20
CA GLY A 77 -5.43 -8.12 6.25
C GLY A 77 -5.61 -7.52 4.86
N ASN A 78 -5.08 -6.35 4.58
CA ASN A 78 -5.25 -5.73 3.27
C ASN A 78 -4.33 -6.35 2.22
N VAL A 79 -4.87 -6.51 1.01
CA VAL A 79 -4.12 -6.97 -0.16
C VAL A 79 -4.22 -5.88 -1.22
N THR A 80 -3.07 -5.42 -1.71
CA THR A 80 -2.99 -4.34 -2.70
C THR A 80 -2.11 -4.79 -3.86
N ILE A 81 -2.62 -4.63 -5.09
CA ILE A 81 -1.86 -4.87 -6.30
C ILE A 81 -1.47 -3.51 -6.87
N ALA A 82 -0.18 -3.28 -7.11
CA ALA A 82 0.32 -2.03 -7.66
C ALA A 82 1.14 -2.27 -8.92
N THR A 83 0.89 -1.46 -9.95
CA THR A 83 1.76 -1.48 -11.14
C THR A 83 3.02 -0.66 -10.86
N ASN A 84 4.03 -0.83 -11.71
CA ASN A 84 5.29 -0.10 -11.59
C ASN A 84 5.12 1.43 -11.66
N MET A 85 4.01 1.90 -12.20
CA MET A 85 3.74 3.33 -12.36
C MET A 85 3.03 3.95 -11.17
N ALA A 86 2.49 3.14 -10.28
CA ALA A 86 1.64 3.59 -9.20
C ALA A 86 2.38 3.59 -7.85
N GLY A 87 1.98 4.46 -6.94
CA GLY A 87 2.49 4.48 -5.58
C GLY A 87 3.90 5.01 -5.42
N ARG A 88 4.45 5.66 -6.43
CA ARG A 88 5.80 6.24 -6.35
C ARG A 88 5.86 7.36 -5.32
N GLY A 89 6.90 7.34 -4.51
CA GLY A 89 7.17 8.40 -3.54
C GLY A 89 6.25 8.43 -2.34
N THR A 90 5.32 7.48 -2.23
CA THR A 90 4.39 7.43 -1.11
C THR A 90 4.75 6.27 -0.19
N ASP A 91 4.93 6.57 1.08
CA ASP A 91 5.23 5.55 2.08
C ASP A 91 3.97 4.81 2.51
N ILE A 92 4.11 3.50 2.69
CA ILE A 92 3.06 2.68 3.27
C ILE A 92 3.32 2.57 4.77
N LEU A 93 2.37 3.06 5.55
CA LEU A 93 2.47 3.04 7.01
C LEU A 93 1.69 1.84 7.55
N LEU A 94 2.36 1.02 8.36
CA LEU A 94 1.70 -0.13 8.97
C LEU A 94 0.60 0.35 9.91
N GLY A 95 -0.58 -0.22 9.77
CA GLY A 95 -1.76 0.18 10.54
C GLY A 95 -2.57 1.29 9.90
N GLY A 96 -2.07 1.90 8.83
CA GLY A 96 -2.75 2.97 8.11
C GLY A 96 -2.16 4.34 8.38
N ASN A 97 -2.62 5.34 7.63
CA ASN A 97 -2.10 6.70 7.67
C ASN A 97 -3.12 7.65 8.33
N PRO A 98 -2.89 8.05 9.59
CA PRO A 98 -3.85 8.89 10.31
C PRO A 98 -3.98 10.29 9.72
N ASP A 99 -2.90 10.84 9.16
CA ASP A 99 -2.95 12.16 8.52
C ASP A 99 -3.91 12.14 7.32
N PHE A 100 -3.78 11.14 6.46
CA PHE A 100 -4.66 11.01 5.30
C PHE A 100 -6.12 10.86 5.72
N ILE A 101 -6.38 10.00 6.69
CA ILE A 101 -7.76 9.76 7.17
C ILE A 101 -8.35 11.04 7.77
N ALA A 102 -7.57 11.77 8.56
CA ALA A 102 -8.02 13.02 9.17
C ALA A 102 -8.36 14.06 8.09
N ARG A 103 -7.51 14.22 7.07
CA ARG A 103 -7.77 15.15 5.96
C ARG A 103 -9.04 14.77 5.20
N GLN A 104 -9.25 13.47 4.97
CA GLN A 104 -10.46 12.99 4.29
C GLN A 104 -11.71 13.29 5.10
N GLU A 105 -11.66 13.17 6.42
CA GLU A 105 -12.78 13.51 7.27
C GLU A 105 -13.16 15.00 7.14
N LEU A 106 -12.16 15.88 7.18
CA LEU A 106 -12.40 17.31 7.03
C LEU A 106 -13.05 17.64 5.68
N LEU A 107 -12.57 17.01 4.61
CA LEU A 107 -13.14 17.20 3.27
C LEU A 107 -14.60 16.72 3.21
N ARG A 108 -14.90 15.58 3.81
CA ARG A 108 -16.27 15.05 3.87
C ARG A 108 -17.22 15.95 4.66
N GLU A 109 -16.70 16.65 5.65
CA GLU A 109 -17.46 17.60 6.46
C GLU A 109 -17.67 18.93 5.74
N GLY A 110 -17.14 19.08 4.52
CA GLY A 110 -17.34 20.27 3.69
C GLY A 110 -16.23 21.29 3.74
N MET A 111 -15.11 21.00 4.41
CA MET A 111 -13.98 21.91 4.41
C MET A 111 -13.34 21.93 3.01
N GLU A 112 -13.00 23.13 2.52
CA GLU A 112 -12.35 23.27 1.22
C GLU A 112 -10.90 22.76 1.28
N GLU A 113 -10.39 22.27 0.16
CA GLU A 113 -9.03 21.74 0.07
C GLU A 113 -7.98 22.74 0.52
N SER A 114 -8.14 24.02 0.12
CA SER A 114 -7.21 25.08 0.55
C SER A 114 -7.19 25.26 2.05
N MET A 115 -8.35 25.13 2.70
CA MET A 115 -8.43 25.22 4.15
C MET A 115 -7.85 24.00 4.84
N VAL A 116 -7.99 22.82 4.25
CA VAL A 116 -7.34 21.59 4.77
C VAL A 116 -5.81 21.76 4.73
N GLU A 117 -5.27 22.32 3.67
CA GLU A 117 -3.83 22.59 3.59
C GLU A 117 -3.39 23.57 4.68
N GLU A 118 -4.15 24.63 4.92
CA GLU A 118 -3.85 25.57 6.00
C GLU A 118 -3.96 24.90 7.37
N ALA A 119 -4.95 24.01 7.54
CA ALA A 119 -5.14 23.28 8.78
C ALA A 119 -3.96 22.36 9.12
N THR A 120 -3.27 21.84 8.12
CA THR A 120 -2.12 20.97 8.29
C THR A 120 -0.79 21.70 8.20
N GLY A 121 -0.81 22.98 7.85
CA GLY A 121 0.37 23.81 7.77
C GLY A 121 0.84 24.33 9.12
N HIS A 122 2.04 24.92 9.11
CA HIS A 122 2.68 25.44 10.32
C HIS A 122 2.99 26.94 10.23
N ALA A 123 2.49 27.61 9.21
CA ALA A 123 2.69 29.04 9.06
C ALA A 123 2.04 29.83 10.20
N ASP A 124 2.70 30.86 10.67
CA ASP A 124 2.13 31.73 11.70
C ASP A 124 0.89 32.42 11.15
N THR A 125 -0.17 32.42 11.93
CA THR A 125 -1.40 33.08 11.56
C THR A 125 -2.21 33.46 12.81
N ASP A 126 -2.97 34.54 12.68
CA ASP A 126 -3.97 34.93 13.69
C ASP A 126 -5.38 34.80 13.10
N ASP A 127 -5.52 34.24 11.92
CA ASP A 127 -6.82 34.02 11.29
C ASP A 127 -7.61 32.98 12.10
N GLU A 128 -8.73 33.40 12.64
CA GLU A 128 -9.56 32.55 13.49
C GLU A 128 -10.09 31.32 12.77
N GLU A 129 -10.39 31.45 11.47
CA GLU A 129 -10.87 30.35 10.67
C GLU A 129 -9.80 29.27 10.48
N ILE A 130 -8.57 29.68 10.22
CA ILE A 130 -7.44 28.76 10.10
C ILE A 130 -7.15 28.08 11.44
N LEU A 131 -7.17 28.86 12.53
CA LEU A 131 -6.94 28.30 13.87
C LEU A 131 -8.01 27.28 14.24
N ALA A 132 -9.27 27.55 13.93
CA ALA A 132 -10.37 26.61 14.15
C ALA A 132 -10.18 25.34 13.31
N ALA A 133 -9.79 25.49 12.06
CA ALA A 133 -9.51 24.35 11.18
C ALA A 133 -8.36 23.50 11.70
N ARG A 134 -7.29 24.12 12.22
CA ARG A 134 -6.18 23.41 12.85
C ARG A 134 -6.63 22.61 14.07
N GLY A 135 -7.54 23.16 14.87
CA GLY A 135 -8.10 22.44 16.01
C GLY A 135 -8.90 21.22 15.58
N ARG A 136 -9.72 21.37 14.56
CA ARG A 136 -10.51 20.25 14.01
C ARG A 136 -9.62 19.17 13.45
N TYR A 137 -8.56 19.54 12.72
CA TYR A 137 -7.59 18.58 12.20
C TYR A 137 -6.86 17.85 13.34
N ALA A 138 -6.39 18.59 14.34
CA ALA A 138 -5.67 17.98 15.46
C ALA A 138 -6.54 16.98 16.21
N ASP A 139 -7.82 17.28 16.41
CA ASP A 139 -8.75 16.36 17.06
C ASP A 139 -8.97 15.10 16.23
N ALA A 140 -9.21 15.25 14.93
CA ALA A 140 -9.38 14.11 14.02
C ALA A 140 -8.11 13.26 13.94
N TYR A 141 -6.96 13.92 13.80
CA TYR A 141 -5.68 13.22 13.75
C TYR A 141 -5.43 12.38 15.01
N ALA A 142 -5.68 12.97 16.19
CA ALA A 142 -5.46 12.26 17.44
C ALA A 142 -6.35 11.02 17.55
N ARG A 143 -7.61 11.12 17.14
CA ARG A 143 -8.52 9.97 17.16
C ARG A 143 -8.05 8.86 16.24
N TYR A 144 -7.71 9.21 15.00
CA TYR A 144 -7.27 8.21 14.03
C TYR A 144 -5.89 7.65 14.34
N LYS A 145 -5.00 8.47 14.92
CA LYS A 145 -3.67 8.00 15.33
C LYS A 145 -3.77 6.94 16.41
N ALA A 146 -4.69 7.09 17.36
CA ALA A 146 -4.90 6.07 18.38
C ALA A 146 -5.28 4.72 17.74
N ASP A 147 -6.17 4.74 16.75
CA ASP A 147 -6.61 3.54 16.06
C ASP A 147 -5.50 2.94 15.18
N THR A 148 -4.80 3.78 14.43
CA THR A 148 -3.72 3.30 13.55
C THR A 148 -2.52 2.80 14.35
N ASP A 149 -2.21 3.39 15.49
CA ASP A 149 -1.13 2.91 16.36
C ASP A 149 -1.48 1.52 16.92
N ALA A 150 -2.71 1.30 17.35
CA ALA A 150 -3.14 -0.01 17.83
C ALA A 150 -3.06 -1.07 16.72
N GLU A 151 -3.51 -0.72 15.53
CA GLU A 151 -3.44 -1.63 14.38
C GLU A 151 -2.00 -1.87 13.93
N HIS A 152 -1.14 -0.83 14.02
CA HIS A 152 0.29 -0.96 13.75
C HIS A 152 0.91 -2.08 14.60
N GLU A 153 0.59 -2.11 15.88
CA GLU A 153 1.09 -3.17 16.77
C GLU A 153 0.61 -4.55 16.33
N GLN A 154 -0.65 -4.67 15.89
CA GLN A 154 -1.18 -5.94 15.38
C GLN A 154 -0.43 -6.39 14.13
N VAL A 155 -0.16 -5.47 13.21
CA VAL A 155 0.53 -5.78 11.95
C VAL A 155 1.97 -6.19 12.24
N VAL A 156 2.66 -5.47 13.13
CA VAL A 156 4.03 -5.81 13.53
C VAL A 156 4.06 -7.22 14.15
N ALA A 157 3.09 -7.55 14.99
CA ALA A 157 3.04 -8.84 15.67
C ALA A 157 2.92 -10.02 14.71
N VAL A 158 2.30 -9.83 13.53
CA VAL A 158 2.17 -10.90 12.53
C VAL A 158 3.26 -10.88 11.45
N GLY A 159 4.23 -9.95 11.56
CA GLY A 159 5.40 -9.93 10.68
C GLY A 159 5.51 -8.73 9.76
N GLY A 160 4.59 -7.77 9.84
CA GLY A 160 4.62 -6.55 9.04
C GLY A 160 4.19 -6.76 7.58
N LEU A 161 4.55 -5.81 6.73
CA LEU A 161 4.17 -5.83 5.32
C LEU A 161 4.92 -6.93 4.57
N HIS A 162 4.18 -7.72 3.80
CA HIS A 162 4.76 -8.71 2.90
C HIS A 162 4.67 -8.21 1.47
N ILE A 163 5.80 -8.10 0.80
CA ILE A 163 5.88 -7.60 -0.56
C ILE A 163 6.19 -8.75 -1.51
N ILE A 164 5.40 -8.84 -2.59
CA ILE A 164 5.59 -9.82 -3.65
C ILE A 164 5.85 -9.07 -4.94
N GLY A 165 6.99 -9.32 -5.58
CA GLY A 165 7.26 -8.84 -6.92
C GLY A 165 7.01 -9.95 -7.91
N THR A 166 6.18 -9.72 -8.92
CA THR A 166 5.81 -10.76 -9.88
C THR A 166 6.82 -10.89 -11.02
N GLU A 167 7.71 -9.91 -11.15
CA GLU A 167 8.77 -9.93 -12.16
C GLU A 167 9.95 -9.14 -11.65
N ARG A 168 11.15 -9.60 -11.98
CA ARG A 168 12.36 -8.99 -11.43
C ARG A 168 13.00 -7.95 -12.33
N HIS A 169 12.78 -8.07 -13.58
CA HIS A 169 13.56 -7.44 -14.64
C HIS A 169 13.45 -5.91 -14.71
N GLU A 170 12.31 -5.40 -15.11
CA GLU A 170 12.13 -3.94 -15.24
C GLU A 170 12.10 -3.27 -13.91
N SER A 171 12.25 -4.03 -12.92
CA SER A 171 11.89 -3.66 -11.59
C SER A 171 13.07 -3.42 -10.68
N ARG A 172 14.30 -3.36 -11.18
CA ARG A 172 15.38 -3.02 -10.24
C ARG A 172 15.08 -1.74 -9.47
N ARG A 173 14.46 -0.77 -10.13
CA ARG A 173 14.04 0.45 -9.44
C ARG A 173 12.88 0.18 -8.49
N ILE A 174 11.91 -0.62 -8.96
CA ILE A 174 10.75 -1.00 -8.15
C ILE A 174 11.18 -1.96 -7.05
N ASP A 175 12.06 -2.90 -7.36
CA ASP A 175 12.67 -3.82 -6.42
C ASP A 175 13.22 -3.08 -5.21
N ASN A 176 14.12 -2.13 -5.45
CA ASN A 176 14.72 -1.33 -4.38
C ASN A 176 13.66 -0.49 -3.65
N GLN A 177 12.70 0.06 -4.36
CA GLN A 177 11.64 0.85 -3.79
C GLN A 177 10.71 0.01 -2.91
N LEU A 178 10.33 -1.19 -3.39
CA LEU A 178 9.46 -2.09 -2.64
C LEU A 178 10.17 -2.65 -1.41
N ARG A 179 11.42 -3.07 -1.57
CA ARG A 179 12.23 -3.57 -0.44
C ARG A 179 12.42 -2.49 0.62
N GLY A 180 12.65 -1.25 0.19
CA GLY A 180 12.76 -0.13 1.10
C GLY A 180 11.49 0.11 1.90
N ARG A 181 10.32 -0.11 1.29
CA ARG A 181 9.04 0.06 1.98
C ARG A 181 8.83 -0.97 3.08
N ALA A 182 9.22 -2.22 2.85
CA ALA A 182 9.04 -3.29 3.83
C ALA A 182 9.82 -3.03 5.11
N GLY A 183 10.99 -2.40 5.03
CA GLY A 183 11.85 -2.14 6.17
C GLY A 183 11.82 -0.73 6.71
N ARG A 184 10.89 0.11 6.25
CA ARG A 184 10.86 1.52 6.67
C ARG A 184 10.53 1.68 8.14
N GLN A 185 11.15 2.67 8.76
CA GLN A 185 10.95 3.05 10.17
C GLN A 185 11.29 1.92 11.16
N GLY A 186 12.11 0.96 10.72
CA GLY A 186 12.48 -0.17 11.56
C GLY A 186 11.40 -1.22 11.74
N ASP A 187 10.30 -1.11 11.03
CA ASP A 187 9.22 -2.09 11.10
C ASP A 187 9.62 -3.39 10.41
N PRO A 188 9.13 -4.55 10.88
CA PRO A 188 9.39 -5.81 10.23
C PRO A 188 8.71 -5.89 8.87
N GLY A 189 9.20 -6.76 8.01
CA GLY A 189 8.62 -7.00 6.71
C GLY A 189 9.41 -8.03 5.95
N SER A 190 8.86 -8.51 4.84
CA SER A 190 9.52 -9.48 3.98
C SER A 190 9.20 -9.20 2.52
N THR A 191 10.12 -9.63 1.64
CA THR A 191 9.99 -9.42 0.20
C THR A 191 10.36 -10.71 -0.52
N ARG A 192 9.54 -11.08 -1.52
CA ARG A 192 9.82 -12.22 -2.38
C ARG A 192 9.53 -11.86 -3.83
N PHE A 193 10.41 -12.29 -4.74
CA PHE A 193 10.23 -12.12 -6.18
C PHE A 193 9.95 -13.45 -6.85
N TYR A 194 8.99 -13.44 -7.76
CA TYR A 194 8.63 -14.57 -8.60
C TYR A 194 9.06 -14.27 -10.03
N VAL A 195 9.79 -15.19 -10.64
CA VAL A 195 10.35 -15.03 -11.98
C VAL A 195 9.94 -16.25 -12.83
N SER A 196 9.67 -16.05 -14.12
CA SER A 196 9.47 -17.17 -15.03
C SER A 196 10.43 -17.06 -16.22
N MET A 197 10.66 -18.17 -16.87
CA MET A 197 11.50 -18.20 -18.07
C MET A 197 10.85 -17.47 -19.25
N GLU A 198 9.55 -17.20 -19.17
CA GLU A 198 8.80 -16.47 -20.18
C GLU A 198 8.77 -14.94 -19.93
N ASP A 199 9.37 -14.48 -18.87
CA ASP A 199 9.43 -13.04 -18.59
C ASP A 199 10.31 -12.33 -19.62
N ASP A 200 9.98 -11.06 -19.92
CA ASP A 200 10.72 -10.29 -20.92
C ASP A 200 12.21 -10.24 -20.68
N LEU A 201 12.62 -10.36 -19.43
CA LEU A 201 14.01 -10.42 -19.04
C LEU A 201 14.74 -11.58 -19.68
N MET A 202 14.06 -12.70 -19.90
CA MET A 202 14.64 -13.94 -20.37
C MET A 202 14.66 -14.07 -21.89
N GLN A 203 14.10 -13.10 -22.62
CA GLN A 203 14.03 -13.10 -24.08
C GLN A 203 15.22 -12.41 -24.74
#